data_bc1d2fa44af57ad14b1c2b230a5bd4fc
#
_entry.id   bc1d2fa44af57ad14b1c2b230a5bd4fc
#
_cell.length_a   1.000
_cell.length_b   1.000
_cell.length_c   1.000
_cell.angle_alpha   90.00
_cell.angle_beta   90.00
_cell.angle_gamma   90.00
#
_symmetry.space_group_name_H-M   'P 1'
#
loop_
_entity.id
_entity.type
_entity.pdbx_description
1 polymer ?
#
loop_
_entity_poly.entity_id
_entity_poly.type
_entity_poly.pdbx_seq_one_letter_code
_entity_poly.pdbx_strand_id
1 'polypeptide(L)'
;MDFLSKEIIVVVGYGWVGQANALSFREAGYEVYYYDIGKPDLRYEDKYRESYKKIKPLASVLEKDSSNTWYLVCVGDRVSMEGEQDVSAIRSALDSIKNTKGGIILRSTVLPGYLESLKFDFYVPEFLHEKKAVEECMKPPYFILGKRNILKNEPNFFSVWRRSAVKVFEGTPEEASYLKYLSNTWNALRIAFVNEFGNAISLPTDKEKLAKNEKVINFFFEEKSYLRYGRSFGGHCLPKDSRAFYRWHKDHGKDMSLIEGMCRSNDSHRIIEEKYPHLPEWFSEWVRPQISGWVAIDALKSSIFRKLKNLI
;
A
#
# COMPACT_ATOMS: atom_id res chain seq x y z
N MET A 1 30.88 3.54 18.63
CA MET A 1 30.18 3.51 17.33
C MET A 1 30.07 2.11 16.72
N ASP A 2 29.92 1.05 17.50
CA ASP A 2 29.97 -0.34 16.98
C ASP A 2 28.75 -1.22 17.28
N PHE A 3 27.59 -0.64 17.51
CA PHE A 3 26.37 -1.41 17.86
C PHE A 3 25.47 -1.77 16.66
N LEU A 4 25.74 -1.23 15.46
CA LEU A 4 24.90 -1.48 14.27
C LEU A 4 25.30 -2.73 13.48
N SER A 5 26.47 -3.33 13.75
CA SER A 5 27.09 -4.30 12.83
C SER A 5 26.75 -5.78 13.05
N LYS A 6 25.84 -6.12 13.95
CA LYS A 6 25.55 -7.53 14.28
C LYS A 6 24.21 -8.07 13.79
N GLU A 7 23.27 -7.21 13.40
CA GLU A 7 21.96 -7.66 12.92
C GLU A 7 22.02 -7.95 11.41
N ILE A 8 21.50 -9.12 11.04
CA ILE A 8 21.36 -9.56 9.66
C ILE A 8 19.90 -9.33 9.25
N ILE A 9 19.69 -8.73 8.09
CA ILE A 9 18.37 -8.48 7.54
C ILE A 9 18.11 -9.44 6.39
N VAL A 10 17.04 -10.22 6.49
CA VAL A 10 16.56 -11.08 5.41
C VAL A 10 15.19 -10.59 4.96
N VAL A 11 15.12 -10.07 3.74
CA VAL A 11 13.86 -9.62 3.16
C VAL A 11 13.19 -10.80 2.45
N VAL A 12 11.97 -11.14 2.86
CA VAL A 12 11.16 -12.20 2.28
C VAL A 12 10.07 -11.57 1.42
N GLY A 13 10.14 -11.82 0.10
CA GLY A 13 9.37 -11.09 -0.91
C GLY A 13 10.11 -9.83 -1.39
N TYR A 14 10.65 -9.89 -2.62
CA TYR A 14 11.54 -8.84 -3.15
C TYR A 14 10.87 -8.00 -4.25
N GLY A 15 9.58 -7.65 -4.01
CA GLY A 15 8.82 -6.68 -4.77
C GLY A 15 9.18 -5.23 -4.43
N TRP A 16 8.31 -4.26 -4.73
CA TRP A 16 8.51 -2.82 -4.45
C TRP A 16 8.92 -2.54 -3.00
N VAL A 17 8.12 -2.99 -2.06
CA VAL A 17 8.35 -2.76 -0.62
C VAL A 17 9.59 -3.49 -0.13
N GLY A 18 9.78 -4.74 -0.57
CA GLY A 18 10.96 -5.54 -0.20
C GLY A 18 12.25 -4.90 -0.67
N GLN A 19 12.32 -4.47 -1.94
CA GLN A 19 13.50 -3.80 -2.47
C GLN A 19 13.78 -2.47 -1.77
N ALA A 20 12.74 -1.66 -1.52
CA ALA A 20 12.92 -0.39 -0.81
C ALA A 20 13.50 -0.60 0.60
N ASN A 21 12.99 -1.58 1.35
CA ASN A 21 13.54 -1.94 2.66
C ASN A 21 14.98 -2.46 2.56
N ALA A 22 15.25 -3.40 1.65
CA ALA A 22 16.58 -3.98 1.48
C ALA A 22 17.64 -2.91 1.16
N LEU A 23 17.31 -1.99 0.23
CA LEU A 23 18.19 -0.88 -0.13
C LEU A 23 18.41 0.08 1.03
N SER A 24 17.34 0.45 1.74
CA SER A 24 17.40 1.31 2.91
C SER A 24 18.33 0.73 3.99
N PHE A 25 18.17 -0.55 4.34
CA PHE A 25 19.07 -1.21 5.29
C PHE A 25 20.50 -1.33 4.76
N ARG A 26 20.69 -1.58 3.47
CA ARG A 26 22.01 -1.63 2.87
C ARG A 26 22.73 -0.29 2.92
N GLU A 27 22.04 0.79 2.61
CA GLU A 27 22.55 2.17 2.72
C GLU A 27 22.89 2.53 4.19
N ALA A 28 22.15 2.00 5.15
CA ALA A 28 22.41 2.17 6.58
C ALA A 28 23.55 1.27 7.10
N GLY A 29 24.17 0.44 6.24
CA GLY A 29 25.35 -0.37 6.58
C GLY A 29 25.06 -1.77 7.12
N TYR A 30 23.81 -2.20 7.11
CA TYR A 30 23.44 -3.57 7.53
C TYR A 30 23.92 -4.62 6.52
N GLU A 31 24.07 -5.85 6.98
CA GLU A 31 24.19 -7.02 6.13
C GLU A 31 22.81 -7.45 5.69
N VAL A 32 22.54 -7.41 4.37
CA VAL A 32 21.20 -7.59 3.79
C VAL A 32 21.20 -8.70 2.77
N TYR A 33 20.23 -9.59 2.90
CA TYR A 33 19.90 -10.65 1.97
C TYR A 33 18.43 -10.58 1.58
N TYR A 34 18.07 -11.27 0.50
CA TYR A 34 16.68 -11.45 0.15
C TYR A 34 16.36 -12.88 -0.28
N TYR A 35 15.12 -13.27 -0.07
CA TYR A 35 14.54 -14.49 -0.60
C TYR A 35 13.25 -14.16 -1.33
N ASP A 36 13.14 -14.62 -2.58
CA ASP A 36 11.93 -14.53 -3.39
C ASP A 36 11.75 -15.82 -4.18
N ILE A 37 10.50 -16.21 -4.42
CA ILE A 37 10.16 -17.41 -5.21
C ILE A 37 10.31 -17.18 -6.71
N GLY A 38 10.35 -15.93 -7.15
CA GLY A 38 10.48 -15.50 -8.53
C GLY A 38 11.79 -14.75 -8.80
N LYS A 39 12.05 -14.46 -10.07
CA LYS A 39 13.12 -13.55 -10.46
C LYS A 39 12.63 -12.12 -10.25
N PRO A 40 13.28 -11.32 -9.37
CA PRO A 40 12.85 -9.96 -9.13
C PRO A 40 13.13 -9.06 -10.33
N ASP A 41 12.19 -8.15 -10.58
CA ASP A 41 12.36 -7.03 -11.49
C ASP A 41 12.84 -5.82 -10.68
N LEU A 42 14.04 -5.28 -11.01
CA LEU A 42 14.67 -4.23 -10.22
C LEU A 42 13.93 -2.89 -10.42
N ARG A 43 13.47 -2.28 -9.32
CA ARG A 43 12.57 -1.12 -9.32
C ARG A 43 13.26 0.22 -9.11
N TYR A 44 14.45 0.21 -8.50
CA TYR A 44 15.19 1.40 -8.09
C TYR A 44 16.61 1.41 -8.66
N GLU A 45 16.86 0.67 -9.78
CA GLU A 45 18.20 0.42 -10.30
C GLU A 45 18.94 1.71 -10.68
N ASP A 46 18.25 2.66 -11.29
CA ASP A 46 18.85 3.91 -11.75
C ASP A 46 19.59 4.66 -10.63
N LYS A 47 19.00 4.66 -9.44
CA LYS A 47 19.54 5.38 -8.28
C LYS A 47 20.42 4.54 -7.36
N TYR A 48 20.14 3.23 -7.25
CA TYR A 48 20.73 2.35 -6.23
C TYR A 48 21.50 1.16 -6.79
N ARG A 49 22.02 1.26 -8.01
CA ARG A 49 22.74 0.16 -8.71
C ARG A 49 23.83 -0.47 -7.87
N GLU A 50 24.68 0.35 -7.20
CA GLU A 50 25.81 -0.15 -6.41
C GLU A 50 25.35 -0.86 -5.13
N SER A 51 24.23 -0.47 -4.56
CA SER A 51 23.66 -1.13 -3.38
C SER A 51 23.00 -2.45 -3.74
N TYR A 52 22.34 -2.54 -4.90
CA TYR A 52 21.82 -3.82 -5.42
C TYR A 52 22.89 -4.89 -5.57
N LYS A 53 24.11 -4.54 -6.05
CA LYS A 53 25.23 -5.51 -6.19
C LYS A 53 25.67 -6.12 -4.87
N LYS A 54 25.38 -5.46 -3.75
CA LYS A 54 25.77 -5.89 -2.40
C LYS A 54 24.68 -6.67 -1.68
N ILE A 55 23.45 -6.68 -2.20
CA ILE A 55 22.33 -7.44 -1.65
C ILE A 55 22.27 -8.77 -2.39
N LYS A 56 22.43 -9.89 -1.67
CA LYS A 56 22.56 -11.22 -2.26
C LYS A 56 21.27 -12.02 -2.10
N PRO A 57 20.86 -12.77 -3.16
CA PRO A 57 19.80 -13.73 -3.03
C PRO A 57 20.23 -14.91 -2.15
N LEU A 58 19.28 -15.50 -1.43
CA LEU A 58 19.46 -16.73 -0.68
C LEU A 58 18.89 -17.91 -1.49
N ALA A 59 19.58 -19.05 -1.47
CA ALA A 59 19.08 -20.29 -2.04
C ALA A 59 17.98 -20.92 -1.16
N SER A 60 18.05 -20.71 0.14
CA SER A 60 17.05 -21.09 1.12
C SER A 60 16.77 -19.94 2.07
N VAL A 61 15.50 -19.72 2.42
CA VAL A 61 15.10 -18.60 3.29
C VAL A 61 15.80 -18.62 4.66
N LEU A 62 16.13 -19.76 5.20
CA LEU A 62 16.81 -19.93 6.49
C LEU A 62 18.33 -20.06 6.38
N GLU A 63 18.94 -19.83 5.21
CA GLU A 63 20.40 -19.95 4.99
C GLU A 63 21.23 -19.05 5.95
N LYS A 64 20.70 -17.91 6.33
CA LYS A 64 21.33 -16.95 7.25
C LYS A 64 20.64 -16.87 8.61
N ASP A 65 19.98 -17.97 9.02
CA ASP A 65 19.24 -18.00 10.28
C ASP A 65 20.16 -17.98 11.50
N SER A 66 19.91 -17.03 12.38
CA SER A 66 20.57 -16.90 13.67
C SER A 66 19.71 -16.06 14.63
N SER A 67 20.09 -16.02 15.91
CA SER A 67 19.42 -15.15 16.89
C SER A 67 19.51 -13.64 16.57
N ASN A 68 20.43 -13.24 15.70
CA ASN A 68 20.64 -11.86 15.27
C ASN A 68 20.01 -11.58 13.89
N THR A 69 19.27 -12.52 13.32
CA THR A 69 18.61 -12.36 12.02
C THR A 69 17.20 -11.83 12.19
N TRP A 70 16.85 -10.83 11.39
CA TRP A 70 15.52 -10.26 11.30
C TRP A 70 14.94 -10.52 9.92
N TYR A 71 13.81 -11.22 9.89
CA TYR A 71 13.07 -11.51 8.66
C TYR A 71 12.00 -10.46 8.44
N LEU A 72 12.14 -9.67 7.38
CA LEU A 72 11.14 -8.69 6.96
C LEU A 72 10.26 -9.30 5.88
N VAL A 73 9.04 -9.66 6.23
CA VAL A 73 8.08 -10.25 5.29
C VAL A 73 7.35 -9.13 4.54
N CYS A 74 7.70 -8.97 3.26
CA CYS A 74 7.21 -7.93 2.35
C CYS A 74 6.43 -8.54 1.17
N VAL A 75 5.84 -9.70 1.36
CA VAL A 75 5.04 -10.40 0.35
C VAL A 75 3.72 -9.67 0.13
N GLY A 76 3.38 -9.42 -1.14
CA GLY A 76 2.12 -8.75 -1.48
C GLY A 76 0.90 -9.62 -1.19
N ASP A 77 -0.15 -9.00 -0.69
CA ASP A 77 -1.48 -9.59 -0.64
C ASP A 77 -2.16 -9.48 -2.01
N ARG A 78 -3.20 -10.27 -2.23
CA ARG A 78 -4.10 -10.16 -3.37
C ARG A 78 -5.48 -9.76 -2.88
N VAL A 79 -6.17 -8.93 -3.65
CA VAL A 79 -7.56 -8.57 -3.37
C VAL A 79 -8.37 -8.83 -4.64
N SER A 80 -9.43 -9.60 -4.52
CA SER A 80 -10.32 -9.89 -5.63
C SER A 80 -11.08 -8.64 -6.10
N MET A 81 -11.75 -8.72 -7.21
CA MET A 81 -12.60 -7.63 -7.72
C MET A 81 -13.75 -7.31 -6.74
N GLU A 82 -14.21 -8.30 -6.01
CA GLU A 82 -15.26 -8.23 -5.00
C GLU A 82 -14.75 -7.71 -3.64
N GLY A 83 -13.43 -7.53 -3.51
CA GLY A 83 -12.79 -7.01 -2.30
C GLY A 83 -12.35 -8.08 -1.30
N GLU A 84 -12.35 -9.36 -1.66
CA GLU A 84 -11.83 -10.41 -0.78
C GLU A 84 -10.31 -10.38 -0.76
N GLN A 85 -9.73 -10.25 0.45
CA GLN A 85 -8.28 -10.29 0.62
C GLN A 85 -7.80 -11.74 0.74
N ASP A 86 -6.88 -12.14 -0.14
CA ASP A 86 -6.15 -13.40 -0.08
C ASP A 86 -4.78 -13.18 0.57
N VAL A 87 -4.58 -13.77 1.74
CA VAL A 87 -3.32 -13.74 2.51
C VAL A 87 -2.54 -15.05 2.40
N SER A 88 -2.88 -15.95 1.49
CA SER A 88 -2.27 -17.27 1.35
C SER A 88 -0.76 -17.20 1.09
N ALA A 89 -0.33 -16.29 0.22
CA ALA A 89 1.09 -16.07 -0.07
C ALA A 89 1.86 -15.54 1.16
N ILE A 90 1.25 -14.63 1.93
CA ILE A 90 1.82 -14.11 3.18
C ILE A 90 1.95 -15.24 4.21
N ARG A 91 0.91 -16.04 4.37
CA ARG A 91 0.90 -17.21 5.26
C ARG A 91 2.00 -18.20 4.87
N SER A 92 2.11 -18.54 3.60
CA SER A 92 3.16 -19.44 3.09
C SER A 92 4.57 -18.92 3.38
N ALA A 93 4.79 -17.63 3.19
CA ALA A 93 6.07 -16.99 3.51
C ALA A 93 6.38 -17.06 5.01
N LEU A 94 5.42 -16.75 5.88
CA LEU A 94 5.57 -16.85 7.34
C LEU A 94 5.79 -18.30 7.79
N ASP A 95 5.09 -19.26 7.20
CA ASP A 95 5.26 -20.69 7.52
C ASP A 95 6.65 -21.21 7.12
N SER A 96 7.26 -20.68 6.06
CA SER A 96 8.62 -21.04 5.64
C SER A 96 9.71 -20.64 6.64
N ILE A 97 9.42 -19.65 7.50
CA ILE A 97 10.36 -19.13 8.52
C ILE A 97 9.86 -19.31 9.95
N LYS A 98 8.79 -20.10 10.17
CA LYS A 98 8.18 -20.29 11.50
C LYS A 98 9.09 -20.89 12.58
N ASN A 99 10.15 -21.59 12.15
CA ASN A 99 11.11 -22.25 13.04
C ASN A 99 12.44 -21.46 13.13
N THR A 100 12.46 -20.20 12.71
CA THR A 100 13.64 -19.35 12.81
C THR A 100 14.10 -19.14 14.25
N LYS A 101 15.42 -18.98 14.45
CA LYS A 101 16.02 -18.50 15.70
C LYS A 101 15.92 -17.00 15.83
N GLY A 102 15.74 -16.31 14.71
CA GLY A 102 15.66 -14.86 14.60
C GLY A 102 14.31 -14.29 14.99
N GLY A 103 14.05 -13.06 14.56
CA GLY A 103 12.77 -12.40 14.74
C GLY A 103 12.04 -12.17 13.41
N ILE A 104 10.70 -12.12 13.45
CA ILE A 104 9.84 -11.99 12.28
C ILE A 104 9.08 -10.67 12.36
N ILE A 105 9.25 -9.82 11.34
CA ILE A 105 8.56 -8.55 11.17
C ILE A 105 7.68 -8.64 9.92
N LEU A 106 6.37 -8.56 10.11
CA LEU A 106 5.41 -8.52 9.00
C LEU A 106 5.22 -7.07 8.54
N ARG A 107 5.52 -6.81 7.26
CA ARG A 107 5.36 -5.50 6.62
C ARG A 107 4.19 -5.45 5.63
N SER A 108 3.69 -6.60 5.22
CA SER A 108 2.58 -6.73 4.27
C SER A 108 1.30 -6.13 4.82
N THR A 109 0.49 -5.52 3.96
CA THR A 109 -0.84 -5.01 4.37
C THR A 109 -1.80 -6.18 4.58
N VAL A 110 -2.35 -6.29 5.78
CA VAL A 110 -3.27 -7.37 6.18
C VAL A 110 -4.45 -6.78 6.94
N LEU A 111 -5.67 -7.19 6.60
CA LEU A 111 -6.87 -6.82 7.37
C LEU A 111 -6.77 -7.32 8.83
N PRO A 112 -7.29 -6.54 9.80
CA PRO A 112 -7.17 -6.87 11.22
C PRO A 112 -7.59 -8.31 11.55
N GLY A 113 -8.69 -8.78 10.97
CA GLY A 113 -9.24 -10.10 11.26
C GLY A 113 -8.40 -11.30 10.78
N TYR A 114 -7.44 -11.10 9.89
CA TYR A 114 -6.53 -12.17 9.47
C TYR A 114 -5.26 -12.26 10.32
N LEU A 115 -4.89 -11.17 11.02
CA LEU A 115 -3.62 -11.09 11.75
C LEU A 115 -3.49 -12.15 12.82
N GLU A 116 -4.55 -12.46 13.58
CA GLU A 116 -4.52 -13.46 14.65
C GLU A 116 -4.03 -14.81 14.16
N SER A 117 -4.39 -15.20 12.93
CA SER A 117 -4.02 -16.49 12.33
C SER A 117 -2.61 -16.54 11.76
N LEU A 118 -1.87 -15.43 11.75
CA LEU A 118 -0.52 -15.32 11.18
C LEU A 118 0.53 -15.32 12.30
N LYS A 119 1.69 -15.94 12.06
CA LYS A 119 2.77 -16.08 13.04
C LYS A 119 3.90 -15.09 12.75
N PHE A 120 4.02 -14.08 13.58
CA PHE A 120 5.08 -13.05 13.53
C PHE A 120 5.31 -12.47 14.93
N ASP A 121 6.42 -11.77 15.14
CA ASP A 121 6.72 -11.07 16.40
C ASP A 121 6.18 -9.64 16.38
N PHE A 122 6.42 -8.93 15.29
CA PHE A 122 6.06 -7.52 15.11
C PHE A 122 5.31 -7.30 13.81
N TYR A 123 4.30 -6.46 13.84
CA TYR A 123 3.60 -5.95 12.67
C TYR A 123 3.96 -4.48 12.47
N VAL A 124 4.60 -4.18 11.35
CA VAL A 124 5.05 -2.83 11.01
C VAL A 124 4.60 -2.51 9.60
N PRO A 125 3.33 -2.09 9.41
CA PRO A 125 2.83 -1.74 8.08
C PRO A 125 3.61 -0.57 7.49
N GLU A 126 3.73 -0.54 6.16
CA GLU A 126 4.45 0.52 5.46
C GLU A 126 3.52 1.64 5.00
N PHE A 127 4.06 2.87 4.89
CA PHE A 127 3.36 4.08 4.44
C PHE A 127 4.17 4.79 3.35
N LEU A 128 4.79 4.02 2.49
CA LEU A 128 5.77 4.48 1.51
C LEU A 128 5.08 5.10 0.29
N HIS A 129 5.68 6.18 -0.21
CA HIS A 129 5.35 6.72 -1.53
C HIS A 129 6.30 6.12 -2.55
N GLU A 130 5.79 5.62 -3.64
CA GLU A 130 6.52 4.87 -4.66
C GLU A 130 7.85 5.54 -5.09
N LYS A 131 7.82 6.85 -5.39
CA LYS A 131 8.99 7.61 -5.84
C LYS A 131 10.04 7.89 -4.75
N LYS A 132 9.70 7.74 -3.46
CA LYS A 132 10.55 8.05 -2.30
C LYS A 132 10.69 6.86 -1.34
N ALA A 133 10.28 5.67 -1.77
CA ALA A 133 10.13 4.55 -0.87
C ALA A 133 11.40 4.17 -0.12
N VAL A 134 12.57 4.22 -0.76
CA VAL A 134 13.85 3.88 -0.12
C VAL A 134 14.20 4.90 0.96
N GLU A 135 14.07 6.19 0.67
CA GLU A 135 14.34 7.28 1.63
C GLU A 135 13.35 7.25 2.80
N GLU A 136 12.08 6.95 2.51
CA GLU A 136 11.04 6.84 3.53
C GLU A 136 11.19 5.58 4.40
N CYS A 137 11.81 4.51 3.89
CA CYS A 137 12.22 3.39 4.74
C CYS A 137 13.32 3.80 5.74
N MET A 138 14.25 4.69 5.35
CA MET A 138 15.29 5.20 6.25
C MET A 138 14.73 6.17 7.29
N LYS A 139 13.82 7.03 6.87
CA LYS A 139 13.18 8.07 7.69
C LYS A 139 11.66 8.00 7.51
N PRO A 140 11.00 7.05 8.14
CA PRO A 140 9.57 6.84 7.92
C PRO A 140 8.75 8.04 8.42
N PRO A 141 7.74 8.50 7.64
CA PRO A 141 6.82 9.53 8.12
C PRO A 141 6.03 9.04 9.33
N TYR A 142 5.73 7.76 9.37
CA TYR A 142 5.05 7.09 10.48
C TYR A 142 5.83 5.83 10.88
N PHE A 143 6.14 5.68 12.17
CA PHE A 143 6.56 4.40 12.73
C PHE A 143 5.41 3.84 13.54
N ILE A 144 4.73 2.85 12.97
CA ILE A 144 3.57 2.19 13.57
C ILE A 144 3.97 0.76 13.88
N LEU A 145 3.94 0.40 15.15
CA LEU A 145 4.40 -0.87 15.67
C LEU A 145 3.27 -1.61 16.39
N GLY A 146 2.82 -2.70 15.80
CA GLY A 146 1.97 -3.69 16.46
C GLY A 146 2.81 -4.79 17.09
N LYS A 147 2.75 -4.95 18.41
CA LYS A 147 3.49 -5.99 19.15
C LYS A 147 2.58 -7.15 19.48
N ARG A 148 2.91 -8.33 18.99
CA ARG A 148 2.20 -9.55 19.38
C ARG A 148 2.76 -10.12 20.69
N ASN A 149 4.06 -10.15 20.80
CA ASN A 149 4.75 -10.60 22.01
C ASN A 149 5.53 -9.45 22.62
N ILE A 150 5.02 -8.91 23.73
CA ILE A 150 5.64 -7.79 24.44
C ILE A 150 6.99 -8.15 25.10
N LEU A 151 7.27 -9.45 25.28
CA LEU A 151 8.52 -9.93 25.87
C LEU A 151 9.62 -10.15 24.82
N LYS A 152 9.29 -10.14 23.53
CA LYS A 152 10.30 -10.26 22.46
C LYS A 152 11.14 -9.00 22.39
N ASN A 153 12.45 -9.18 22.44
CA ASN A 153 13.40 -8.08 22.22
C ASN A 153 13.20 -7.48 20.82
N GLU A 154 13.18 -6.16 20.76
CA GLU A 154 13.07 -5.44 19.51
C GLU A 154 14.41 -5.37 18.78
N PRO A 155 14.42 -5.27 17.43
CA PRO A 155 15.63 -4.99 16.70
C PRO A 155 16.16 -3.57 17.01
N ASN A 156 17.48 -3.40 16.97
CA ASN A 156 18.13 -2.12 17.27
C ASN A 156 17.65 -0.99 16.32
N PHE A 157 17.34 -1.31 15.07
CA PHE A 157 16.88 -0.33 14.11
C PHE A 157 15.47 0.26 14.43
N PHE A 158 14.65 -0.37 15.27
CA PHE A 158 13.40 0.25 15.73
C PHE A 158 13.67 1.54 16.51
N SER A 159 14.76 1.60 17.27
CA SER A 159 15.15 2.82 17.97
C SER A 159 15.49 3.96 17.00
N VAL A 160 16.09 3.63 15.84
CA VAL A 160 16.39 4.59 14.77
C VAL A 160 15.11 5.09 14.13
N TRP A 161 14.18 4.18 13.78
CA TRP A 161 12.91 4.54 13.20
C TRP A 161 12.05 5.40 14.13
N ARG A 162 12.01 5.08 15.44
CA ARG A 162 11.30 5.92 16.43
C ARG A 162 11.82 7.35 16.46
N ARG A 163 13.15 7.53 16.44
CA ARG A 163 13.75 8.87 16.49
C ARG A 163 13.59 9.66 15.21
N SER A 164 13.50 8.98 14.05
CA SER A 164 13.42 9.63 12.75
C SER A 164 11.97 9.86 12.28
N ALA A 165 11.01 9.13 12.81
CA ALA A 165 9.62 9.25 12.42
C ALA A 165 8.97 10.55 12.88
N VAL A 166 8.10 11.12 12.06
CA VAL A 166 7.30 12.30 12.43
C VAL A 166 6.25 11.94 13.49
N LYS A 167 5.66 10.74 13.36
CA LYS A 167 4.70 10.21 14.34
C LYS A 167 5.02 8.76 14.66
N VAL A 168 4.86 8.41 15.93
CA VAL A 168 5.08 7.06 16.44
C VAL A 168 3.79 6.57 17.09
N PHE A 169 3.42 5.33 16.79
CA PHE A 169 2.34 4.62 17.44
C PHE A 169 2.82 3.22 17.84
N GLU A 170 2.50 2.78 19.03
CA GLU A 170 2.73 1.42 19.51
C GLU A 170 1.45 0.85 20.12
N GLY A 171 1.08 -0.35 19.71
CA GLY A 171 -0.14 -1.01 20.15
C GLY A 171 -0.21 -2.45 19.69
N THR A 172 -1.42 -2.96 19.52
CA THR A 172 -1.65 -4.30 18.97
C THR A 172 -1.45 -4.34 17.46
N PRO A 173 -1.21 -5.51 16.85
CA PRO A 173 -1.16 -5.65 15.39
C PRO A 173 -2.44 -5.19 14.69
N GLU A 174 -3.60 -5.43 15.32
CA GLU A 174 -4.91 -5.05 14.81
C GLU A 174 -5.05 -3.52 14.75
N GLU A 175 -4.65 -2.81 15.81
CA GLU A 175 -4.63 -1.33 15.84
C GLU A 175 -3.69 -0.77 14.79
N ALA A 176 -2.50 -1.35 14.64
CA ALA A 176 -1.55 -0.96 13.60
C ALA A 176 -2.12 -1.17 12.18
N SER A 177 -2.88 -2.26 11.98
CA SER A 177 -3.58 -2.51 10.73
C SER A 177 -4.68 -1.47 10.47
N TYR A 178 -5.52 -1.17 11.47
CA TYR A 178 -6.53 -0.11 11.32
C TYR A 178 -5.91 1.23 10.94
N LEU A 179 -4.76 1.59 11.50
CA LEU A 179 -4.07 2.83 11.12
C LEU A 179 -3.62 2.83 9.65
N LYS A 180 -3.15 1.68 9.13
CA LYS A 180 -2.81 1.54 7.71
C LYS A 180 -4.04 1.74 6.82
N TYR A 181 -5.13 1.05 7.12
CA TYR A 181 -6.37 1.18 6.35
C TYR A 181 -7.00 2.57 6.48
N LEU A 182 -6.96 3.19 7.66
CA LEU A 182 -7.42 4.57 7.86
C LEU A 182 -6.67 5.54 6.94
N SER A 183 -5.34 5.42 6.88
CA SER A 183 -4.53 6.28 6.02
C SER A 183 -4.88 6.12 4.53
N ASN A 184 -4.99 4.87 4.07
CA ASN A 184 -5.25 4.60 2.66
C ASN A 184 -6.68 4.97 2.25
N THR A 185 -7.69 4.63 3.06
CA THR A 185 -9.08 5.00 2.78
C THR A 185 -9.31 6.51 2.86
N TRP A 186 -8.63 7.20 3.79
CA TRP A 186 -8.67 8.67 3.86
C TRP A 186 -8.07 9.33 2.62
N ASN A 187 -6.94 8.80 2.12
CA ASN A 187 -6.34 9.30 0.88
C ASN A 187 -7.28 9.07 -0.32
N ALA A 188 -7.87 7.88 -0.42
CA ALA A 188 -8.84 7.55 -1.46
C ALA A 188 -10.08 8.46 -1.41
N LEU A 189 -10.62 8.69 -0.20
CA LEU A 189 -11.79 9.56 -0.02
C LEU A 189 -11.53 10.99 -0.49
N ARG A 190 -10.38 11.56 -0.15
CA ARG A 190 -10.01 12.92 -0.58
C ARG A 190 -9.98 13.06 -2.09
N ILE A 191 -9.41 12.08 -2.78
CA ILE A 191 -9.33 12.07 -4.24
C ILE A 191 -10.74 11.94 -4.85
N ALA A 192 -11.53 10.98 -4.38
CA ALA A 192 -12.89 10.79 -4.88
C ALA A 192 -13.74 12.05 -4.67
N PHE A 193 -13.67 12.64 -3.48
CA PHE A 193 -14.40 13.86 -3.15
C PHE A 193 -14.10 15.02 -4.09
N VAL A 194 -12.82 15.35 -4.30
CA VAL A 194 -12.45 16.49 -5.16
C VAL A 194 -12.79 16.25 -6.61
N ASN A 195 -12.71 15.00 -7.07
CA ASN A 195 -13.09 14.65 -8.43
C ASN A 195 -14.61 14.76 -8.64
N GLU A 196 -15.40 14.21 -7.72
CA GLU A 196 -16.86 14.30 -7.79
C GLU A 196 -17.34 15.74 -7.71
N PHE A 197 -16.79 16.53 -6.78
CA PHE A 197 -17.11 17.95 -6.64
C PHE A 197 -16.72 18.74 -7.89
N GLY A 198 -15.53 18.51 -8.44
CA GLY A 198 -15.09 19.13 -9.68
C GLY A 198 -16.00 18.81 -10.87
N ASN A 199 -16.41 17.54 -11.01
CA ASN A 199 -17.36 17.12 -12.03
C ASN A 199 -18.73 17.82 -11.89
N ALA A 200 -19.15 18.11 -10.64
CA ALA A 200 -20.39 18.85 -10.39
C ALA A 200 -20.29 20.35 -10.80
N ILE A 201 -19.10 20.95 -10.72
CA ILE A 201 -18.89 22.32 -11.23
C ILE A 201 -19.01 22.35 -12.76
N SER A 202 -18.26 21.48 -13.44
CA SER A 202 -18.34 21.25 -14.88
C SER A 202 -17.61 19.98 -15.29
N LEU A 203 -18.11 19.25 -16.30
CA LEU A 203 -17.33 18.18 -16.90
C LEU A 203 -16.11 18.79 -17.63
N PRO A 204 -14.93 18.18 -17.53
CA PRO A 204 -13.66 18.72 -18.03
C PRO A 204 -13.51 18.48 -19.54
N THR A 205 -14.47 18.97 -20.34
CA THR A 205 -14.53 18.75 -21.79
C THR A 205 -13.44 19.48 -22.56
N ASP A 206 -12.88 20.53 -21.96
CA ASP A 206 -11.83 21.38 -22.50
C ASP A 206 -10.96 21.95 -21.38
N LYS A 207 -9.85 22.61 -21.76
CA LYS A 207 -8.89 23.18 -20.81
C LYS A 207 -9.47 24.33 -19.97
N GLU A 208 -10.45 25.06 -20.48
CA GLU A 208 -11.07 26.18 -19.77
C GLU A 208 -11.92 25.63 -18.59
N LYS A 209 -12.73 24.61 -18.84
CA LYS A 209 -13.53 23.95 -17.78
C LYS A 209 -12.65 23.23 -16.76
N LEU A 210 -11.58 22.58 -17.22
CA LEU A 210 -10.59 22.01 -16.31
C LEU A 210 -10.01 23.09 -15.38
N ALA A 211 -9.51 24.19 -15.94
CA ALA A 211 -8.95 25.30 -15.16
C ALA A 211 -9.97 25.94 -14.20
N LYS A 212 -11.24 25.99 -14.58
CA LYS A 212 -12.33 26.44 -13.71
C LYS A 212 -12.49 25.52 -12.49
N ASN A 213 -12.49 24.20 -12.70
CA ASN A 213 -12.60 23.22 -11.63
C ASN A 213 -11.41 23.32 -10.66
N GLU A 214 -10.19 23.36 -11.22
CA GLU A 214 -8.96 23.52 -10.44
C GLU A 214 -8.96 24.81 -9.62
N LYS A 215 -9.33 25.93 -10.23
CA LYS A 215 -9.40 27.23 -9.55
C LYS A 215 -10.30 27.20 -8.33
N VAL A 216 -11.49 26.60 -8.45
CA VAL A 216 -12.46 26.54 -7.33
C VAL A 216 -11.95 25.60 -6.22
N ILE A 217 -11.43 24.43 -6.59
CA ILE A 217 -10.94 23.43 -5.63
C ILE A 217 -9.69 23.95 -4.92
N ASN A 218 -8.72 24.50 -5.66
CA ASN A 218 -7.46 24.98 -5.12
C ASN A 218 -7.61 26.18 -4.21
N PHE A 219 -8.70 26.95 -4.33
CA PHE A 219 -9.00 28.05 -3.40
C PHE A 219 -9.04 27.59 -1.93
N PHE A 220 -9.62 26.40 -1.65
CA PHE A 220 -9.63 25.84 -0.31
C PHE A 220 -8.44 24.95 0.01
N PHE A 221 -7.93 24.20 -0.97
CA PHE A 221 -6.98 23.12 -0.73
C PHE A 221 -5.54 23.48 -1.12
N GLU A 222 -5.31 24.64 -1.76
CA GLU A 222 -3.96 25.13 -2.10
C GLU A 222 -3.08 24.07 -2.77
N GLU A 223 -3.63 23.33 -3.72
CA GLU A 223 -2.95 22.24 -4.43
C GLU A 223 -2.33 21.15 -3.50
N LYS A 224 -2.90 20.94 -2.34
CA LYS A 224 -2.42 19.89 -1.41
C LYS A 224 -2.52 18.51 -2.03
N SER A 225 -1.55 17.65 -1.70
CA SER A 225 -1.53 16.27 -2.13
C SER A 225 -2.85 15.55 -1.81
N TYR A 226 -3.35 14.77 -2.75
CA TYR A 226 -4.64 14.06 -2.69
C TYR A 226 -5.89 14.96 -2.59
N LEU A 227 -5.76 16.26 -2.83
CA LEU A 227 -6.87 17.23 -2.85
C LEU A 227 -6.85 18.05 -4.15
N ARG A 228 -6.38 17.47 -5.24
CA ARG A 228 -6.36 18.06 -6.58
C ARG A 228 -7.40 17.40 -7.46
N TYR A 229 -8.07 18.19 -8.27
CA TYR A 229 -8.92 17.68 -9.32
C TYR A 229 -8.09 17.08 -10.47
N GLY A 230 -8.52 15.95 -11.03
CA GLY A 230 -7.85 15.34 -12.15
C GLY A 230 -8.14 13.86 -12.30
N ARG A 231 -7.22 12.98 -11.93
CA ARG A 231 -7.36 11.53 -12.07
C ARG A 231 -8.03 10.89 -10.87
N SER A 232 -8.74 9.80 -11.12
CA SER A 232 -9.22 8.90 -10.07
C SER A 232 -8.07 8.33 -9.25
N PHE A 233 -8.34 7.90 -8.02
CA PHE A 233 -7.32 7.17 -7.29
C PHE A 233 -7.05 5.81 -7.94
N GLY A 234 -5.78 5.48 -8.03
CA GLY A 234 -5.26 4.30 -8.69
C GLY A 234 -4.06 3.72 -7.95
N GLY A 235 -3.17 3.09 -8.72
CA GLY A 235 -2.00 2.42 -8.17
C GLY A 235 -2.33 1.10 -7.48
N HIS A 236 -1.34 0.54 -6.79
CA HIS A 236 -1.46 -0.79 -6.18
C HIS A 236 -2.22 -0.80 -4.87
N CYS A 237 -2.22 0.30 -4.10
CA CYS A 237 -2.68 0.31 -2.72
C CYS A 237 -4.12 0.81 -2.57
N LEU A 238 -4.42 2.06 -3.01
CA LEU A 238 -5.69 2.69 -2.68
C LEU A 238 -6.92 1.90 -3.17
N PRO A 239 -6.98 1.40 -4.42
CA PRO A 239 -8.15 0.66 -4.89
C PRO A 239 -8.34 -0.68 -4.17
N LYS A 240 -7.25 -1.44 -3.94
CA LYS A 240 -7.36 -2.75 -3.31
C LYS A 240 -7.69 -2.64 -1.83
N ASP A 241 -7.01 -1.74 -1.09
CA ASP A 241 -7.18 -1.61 0.35
C ASP A 241 -8.57 -1.03 0.68
N SER A 242 -9.06 -0.06 -0.10
CA SER A 242 -10.42 0.48 0.07
C SER A 242 -11.49 -0.60 -0.12
N ARG A 243 -11.36 -1.44 -1.15
CA ARG A 243 -12.29 -2.53 -1.42
C ARG A 243 -12.22 -3.63 -0.36
N ALA A 244 -11.01 -4.04 0.03
CA ALA A 244 -10.81 -5.05 1.06
C ALA A 244 -11.41 -4.61 2.40
N PHE A 245 -11.15 -3.36 2.80
CA PHE A 245 -11.68 -2.78 4.03
C PHE A 245 -13.21 -2.69 3.99
N TYR A 246 -13.78 -2.18 2.89
CA TYR A 246 -15.22 -2.13 2.68
C TYR A 246 -15.85 -3.52 2.78
N ARG A 247 -15.36 -4.47 1.99
CA ARG A 247 -15.94 -5.82 1.91
C ARG A 247 -15.90 -6.53 3.26
N TRP A 248 -14.73 -6.56 3.90
CA TRP A 248 -14.57 -7.19 5.19
C TRP A 248 -15.57 -6.67 6.22
N HIS A 249 -15.67 -5.35 6.40
CA HIS A 249 -16.54 -4.79 7.42
C HIS A 249 -18.02 -4.95 7.09
N LYS A 250 -18.40 -4.87 5.81
CA LYS A 250 -19.76 -5.13 5.36
C LYS A 250 -20.18 -6.57 5.66
N ASP A 251 -19.33 -7.55 5.38
CA ASP A 251 -19.59 -8.97 5.66
C ASP A 251 -19.70 -9.26 7.16
N HIS A 252 -19.10 -8.39 8.00
CA HIS A 252 -19.22 -8.44 9.46
C HIS A 252 -20.32 -7.50 10.01
N GLY A 253 -21.29 -7.12 9.19
CA GLY A 253 -22.50 -6.41 9.59
C GLY A 253 -22.29 -4.92 9.90
N LYS A 254 -21.20 -4.30 9.42
CA LYS A 254 -20.97 -2.86 9.58
C LYS A 254 -21.57 -2.08 8.40
N ASP A 255 -22.18 -0.93 8.71
CA ASP A 255 -22.55 0.03 7.66
C ASP A 255 -21.29 0.70 7.11
N MET A 256 -21.06 0.54 5.81
CA MET A 256 -19.89 1.06 5.10
C MET A 256 -20.29 1.97 3.94
N SER A 257 -21.47 2.59 4.01
CA SER A 257 -22.05 3.39 2.93
C SER A 257 -21.15 4.49 2.40
N LEU A 258 -20.39 5.19 3.27
CA LEU A 258 -19.43 6.22 2.84
C LEU A 258 -18.28 5.64 2.01
N ILE A 259 -17.70 4.52 2.47
CA ILE A 259 -16.56 3.88 1.76
C ILE A 259 -17.04 3.25 0.46
N GLU A 260 -18.24 2.66 0.44
CA GLU A 260 -18.89 2.18 -0.79
C GLU A 260 -19.10 3.32 -1.78
N GLY A 261 -19.68 4.43 -1.32
CA GLY A 261 -19.92 5.62 -2.14
C GLY A 261 -18.63 6.17 -2.73
N MET A 262 -17.57 6.25 -1.93
CA MET A 262 -16.23 6.65 -2.38
C MET A 262 -15.69 5.76 -3.52
N CYS A 263 -15.78 4.44 -3.38
CA CYS A 263 -15.34 3.52 -4.43
C CYS A 263 -16.16 3.70 -5.72
N ARG A 264 -17.49 3.84 -5.62
CA ARG A 264 -18.39 4.08 -6.75
C ARG A 264 -18.10 5.44 -7.43
N SER A 265 -17.88 6.49 -6.65
CA SER A 265 -17.54 7.82 -7.16
C SER A 265 -16.25 7.79 -7.95
N ASN A 266 -15.22 7.11 -7.43
CA ASN A 266 -13.96 6.93 -8.13
C ASN A 266 -14.11 6.19 -9.46
N ASP A 267 -14.88 5.10 -9.47
CA ASP A 267 -15.13 4.31 -10.68
C ASP A 267 -15.93 5.14 -11.72
N SER A 268 -16.86 5.96 -11.27
CA SER A 268 -17.61 6.88 -12.15
C SER A 268 -16.70 7.93 -12.77
N HIS A 269 -15.77 8.49 -12.00
CA HIS A 269 -14.80 9.46 -12.51
C HIS A 269 -13.85 8.83 -13.54
N ARG A 270 -13.50 7.57 -13.42
CA ARG A 270 -12.67 6.86 -14.42
C ARG A 270 -13.32 6.78 -15.79
N ILE A 271 -14.64 6.67 -15.86
CA ILE A 271 -15.38 6.75 -17.14
C ILE A 271 -15.20 8.14 -17.78
N ILE A 272 -15.11 9.20 -16.95
CA ILE A 272 -14.83 10.57 -17.41
C ILE A 272 -13.40 10.66 -17.93
N GLU A 273 -12.43 10.07 -17.24
CA GLU A 273 -11.03 10.05 -17.67
C GLU A 273 -10.83 9.42 -19.05
N GLU A 274 -11.56 8.34 -19.35
CA GLU A 274 -11.48 7.69 -20.66
C GLU A 274 -11.93 8.62 -21.79
N LYS A 275 -12.86 9.53 -21.51
CA LYS A 275 -13.34 10.53 -22.48
C LYS A 275 -12.43 11.77 -22.59
N TYR A 276 -11.72 12.09 -21.51
CA TYR A 276 -10.94 13.32 -21.39
C TYR A 276 -9.49 13.02 -21.01
N PRO A 277 -8.68 12.51 -21.94
CA PRO A 277 -7.30 12.05 -21.67
C PRO A 277 -6.33 13.16 -21.27
N HIS A 278 -6.70 14.43 -21.42
CA HIS A 278 -5.89 15.60 -21.04
C HIS A 278 -5.93 15.92 -19.54
N LEU A 279 -6.71 15.19 -18.75
CA LEU A 279 -6.69 15.35 -17.29
C LEU A 279 -5.29 15.07 -16.73
N PRO A 280 -4.81 15.92 -15.81
CA PRO A 280 -3.48 15.75 -15.23
C PRO A 280 -3.35 14.46 -14.44
N GLU A 281 -2.18 13.84 -14.48
CA GLU A 281 -1.85 12.68 -13.66
C GLU A 281 -1.17 13.14 -12.38
N TRP A 282 -1.83 12.89 -11.24
CA TRP A 282 -1.32 13.25 -9.92
C TRP A 282 -0.59 12.10 -9.23
N PHE A 283 -0.88 10.87 -9.67
CA PHE A 283 -0.44 9.65 -9.05
C PHE A 283 0.55 8.93 -9.92
N SER A 284 1.16 7.90 -9.36
CA SER A 284 2.15 7.08 -9.99
C SER A 284 1.82 6.76 -11.47
N GLU A 285 2.77 6.96 -12.33
CA GLU A 285 2.71 6.64 -13.76
C GLU A 285 2.58 5.14 -14.03
N TRP A 286 2.66 4.30 -12.99
CA TRP A 286 3.00 2.89 -13.08
C TRP A 286 1.83 1.94 -13.27
N VAL A 287 0.63 2.33 -12.91
CA VAL A 287 -0.51 1.42 -13.06
C VAL A 287 -1.73 2.19 -13.53
N ARG A 288 -2.13 1.99 -14.76
CA ARG A 288 -3.53 2.22 -15.13
C ARG A 288 -4.34 1.19 -14.33
N PRO A 289 -5.12 1.61 -13.36
CA PRO A 289 -5.87 0.66 -12.55
C PRO A 289 -6.81 -0.09 -13.48
N GLN A 290 -6.86 -1.40 -13.35
CA GLN A 290 -7.91 -2.17 -14.00
C GLN A 290 -9.26 -1.68 -13.48
N ILE A 291 -10.22 -1.47 -14.38
CA ILE A 291 -11.59 -1.08 -14.03
C ILE A 291 -12.10 -2.11 -13.05
N SER A 292 -12.53 -1.67 -11.87
CA SER A 292 -13.16 -2.59 -10.93
C SER A 292 -14.43 -3.15 -11.55
N GLY A 293 -14.69 -4.44 -11.38
CA GLY A 293 -15.88 -5.10 -11.92
C GLY A 293 -17.22 -4.46 -11.53
N TRP A 294 -17.21 -3.60 -10.52
CA TRP A 294 -18.39 -2.90 -10.00
C TRP A 294 -19.01 -1.94 -11.01
N VAL A 295 -18.21 -1.13 -11.69
CA VAL A 295 -18.71 -0.20 -12.72
C VAL A 295 -18.98 -0.95 -14.02
N ALA A 296 -18.20 -1.98 -14.34
CA ALA A 296 -18.50 -2.82 -15.49
C ALA A 296 -19.85 -3.50 -15.36
N ILE A 297 -20.24 -3.96 -14.16
CA ILE A 297 -21.56 -4.56 -13.89
C ILE A 297 -22.66 -3.49 -13.96
N ASP A 298 -22.45 -2.31 -13.36
CA ASP A 298 -23.45 -1.24 -13.39
C ASP A 298 -23.53 -0.55 -14.76
N ALA A 299 -22.41 -0.41 -15.48
CA ALA A 299 -22.42 0.05 -16.88
C ALA A 299 -23.05 -0.96 -17.83
N LEU A 300 -22.83 -2.26 -17.63
CA LEU A 300 -23.56 -3.33 -18.35
C LEU A 300 -25.05 -3.29 -18.01
N LYS A 301 -25.44 -3.19 -16.75
CA LYS A 301 -26.83 -3.06 -16.35
C LYS A 301 -27.47 -1.80 -16.92
N SER A 302 -26.81 -0.65 -16.89
CA SER A 302 -27.32 0.59 -17.47
C SER A 302 -27.37 0.56 -19.01
N SER A 303 -26.43 -0.11 -19.66
CA SER A 303 -26.44 -0.36 -21.11
C SER A 303 -27.57 -1.32 -21.52
N ILE A 304 -27.78 -2.37 -20.74
CA ILE A 304 -28.89 -3.31 -20.94
C ILE A 304 -30.24 -2.60 -20.69
N PHE A 305 -30.36 -1.80 -19.64
CA PHE A 305 -31.54 -0.98 -19.35
C PHE A 305 -31.84 0.06 -20.43
N ARG A 306 -30.82 0.73 -21.01
CA ARG A 306 -31.00 1.62 -22.16
C ARG A 306 -31.43 0.88 -23.42
N LYS A 307 -30.86 -0.30 -23.69
CA LYS A 307 -31.24 -1.11 -24.85
C LYS A 307 -32.69 -1.64 -24.70
N LEU A 308 -33.09 -2.01 -23.49
CA LEU A 308 -34.49 -2.43 -23.23
C LEU A 308 -35.49 -1.26 -23.30
N LYS A 309 -35.08 -0.03 -22.88
CA LYS A 309 -35.98 1.17 -23.06
C LYS A 309 -36.12 1.63 -24.49
N ASN A 310 -35.22 1.27 -25.39
CA ASN A 310 -35.32 1.59 -26.82
C ASN A 310 -35.98 0.47 -27.62
N LEU A 311 -36.45 -0.58 -26.99
CA LEU A 311 -37.18 -1.71 -27.58
C LEU A 311 -38.65 -1.77 -27.15
N ILE A 312 -39.08 -0.82 -26.30
CA ILE A 312 -40.49 -0.56 -25.91
C ILE A 312 -40.87 0.84 -26.41
#